data_585b00c1c15fbc399ab19517ce439a59
#
_entry.id   585b00c1c15fbc399ab19517ce439a59
#
_cell.length_a   1.000
_cell.length_b   1.000
_cell.length_c   1.000
_cell.angle_alpha   90.00
_cell.angle_beta   90.00
_cell.angle_gamma   90.00
#
_symmetry.space_group_name_H-M   'P 1'
#
loop_
_entity.id
_entity.type
_entity.pdbx_description
1 polymer ?
#
loop_
_entity_poly.entity_id
_entity_poly.type
_entity_poly.pdbx_seq_one_letter_code
_entity_poly.pdbx_strand_id
1 'polypeptide(L)'
;MENFYNDDRKFYLNNIDLSEVISDLENDFQEKGPDALHSVDEAKEWYEMVLKNAGDICANFIAPRAEAVDEQGPTYRDGLVTWAPETRENMKVLSDAGYMGGTLPRKYGGLNLPVTVNTLLVEMVSQADASLMNLFG
;
A
#
# COMPACT_ATOMS: atom_id res chain seq x y z
N MET A 1 -7.69 -3.14 -16.43
CA MET A 1 -6.77 -1.96 -16.58
C MET A 1 -5.35 -2.47 -16.39
N GLU A 2 -4.34 -1.80 -16.96
CA GLU A 2 -2.93 -2.18 -16.72
C GLU A 2 -2.56 -1.98 -15.25
N ASN A 3 -1.72 -2.87 -14.69
CA ASN A 3 -1.31 -2.80 -13.30
C ASN A 3 -0.58 -1.50 -12.99
N PHE A 4 -0.91 -0.85 -11.87
CA PHE A 4 -0.30 0.44 -11.52
C PHE A 4 1.15 0.31 -11.05
N TYR A 5 1.60 -0.88 -10.67
CA TYR A 5 3.04 -1.15 -10.47
C TYR A 5 3.71 -1.30 -11.84
N ASN A 6 3.93 -0.17 -12.48
CA ASN A 6 4.48 -0.02 -13.82
C ASN A 6 6.03 -0.01 -13.84
N ASP A 7 6.61 0.15 -15.03
CA ASP A 7 8.06 0.11 -15.20
C ASP A 7 8.80 1.26 -14.50
N ASP A 8 8.17 2.43 -14.32
CA ASP A 8 8.78 3.54 -13.57
C ASP A 8 8.95 3.18 -12.10
N ARG A 9 7.93 2.61 -11.46
CA ARG A 9 7.98 2.18 -10.06
C ARG A 9 8.94 1.01 -9.84
N LYS A 10 8.99 0.08 -10.78
CA LYS A 10 10.00 -0.99 -10.80
C LYS A 10 11.41 -0.42 -10.89
N PHE A 11 11.60 0.58 -11.77
CA PHE A 11 12.87 1.25 -11.90
C PHE A 11 13.30 1.89 -10.58
N TYR A 12 12.44 2.62 -9.89
CA TYR A 12 12.73 3.20 -8.59
C TYR A 12 13.12 2.15 -7.56
N LEU A 13 12.29 1.11 -7.39
CA LEU A 13 12.58 0.07 -6.40
C LEU A 13 13.93 -0.63 -6.66
N ASN A 14 14.27 -0.87 -7.93
CA ASN A 14 15.47 -1.59 -8.31
C ASN A 14 16.75 -0.73 -8.25
N ASN A 15 16.64 0.59 -8.37
CA ASN A 15 17.79 1.49 -8.45
C ASN A 15 18.06 2.29 -7.16
N ILE A 16 17.17 2.23 -6.16
CA ILE A 16 17.44 2.81 -4.85
C ILE A 16 18.18 1.78 -3.99
N ASP A 17 19.27 2.19 -3.39
CA ASP A 17 19.96 1.37 -2.38
C ASP A 17 19.21 1.49 -1.04
N LEU A 18 18.52 0.42 -0.67
CA LEU A 18 17.78 0.29 0.59
C LEU A 18 18.47 -0.69 1.55
N SER A 19 19.67 -1.14 1.27
CA SER A 19 20.32 -2.24 2.00
C SER A 19 20.44 -1.95 3.49
N GLU A 20 20.91 -0.75 3.86
CA GLU A 20 21.05 -0.31 5.25
C GLU A 20 19.68 -0.23 5.96
N VAL A 21 18.73 0.44 5.32
CA VAL A 21 17.36 0.60 5.87
C VAL A 21 16.66 -0.75 6.07
N ILE A 22 16.83 -1.68 5.11
CA ILE A 22 16.25 -3.03 5.21
C ILE A 22 16.91 -3.79 6.36
N SER A 23 18.25 -3.76 6.49
CA SER A 23 18.95 -4.41 7.58
C SER A 23 18.49 -3.89 8.96
N ASP A 24 18.35 -2.58 9.11
CA ASP A 24 17.85 -1.97 10.33
C ASP A 24 16.41 -2.40 10.66
N LEU A 25 15.50 -2.36 9.67
CA LEU A 25 14.10 -2.74 9.84
C LEU A 25 13.93 -4.23 10.16
N GLU A 26 14.80 -5.08 9.60
CA GLU A 26 14.77 -6.54 9.81
C GLU A 26 15.71 -6.98 10.94
N ASN A 27 16.21 -6.05 11.77
CA ASN A 27 17.11 -6.33 12.91
C ASN A 27 18.29 -7.22 12.50
N ASP A 28 18.99 -6.84 11.43
CA ASP A 28 20.08 -7.59 10.81
C ASP A 28 19.71 -9.05 10.49
N PHE A 29 18.45 -9.28 10.11
CA PHE A 29 17.89 -10.60 9.78
C PHE A 29 18.01 -11.65 10.89
N GLN A 30 18.00 -11.20 12.15
CA GLN A 30 18.11 -12.09 13.31
C GLN A 30 16.77 -12.64 13.78
N GLU A 31 15.65 -12.10 13.28
CA GLU A 31 14.32 -12.59 13.62
C GLU A 31 14.10 -14.01 13.05
N LYS A 32 13.31 -14.78 13.81
CA LYS A 32 12.95 -16.15 13.43
C LYS A 32 11.44 -16.28 13.41
N GLY A 33 10.93 -16.93 12.40
CA GLY A 33 9.49 -17.18 12.28
C GLY A 33 9.09 -17.38 10.81
N PRO A 34 7.82 -17.71 10.56
CA PRO A 34 7.36 -17.97 9.20
C PRO A 34 7.37 -16.73 8.29
N ASP A 35 7.32 -15.54 8.88
CA ASP A 35 7.31 -14.26 8.16
C ASP A 35 8.65 -13.51 8.23
N ALA A 36 9.70 -14.16 8.79
CA ALA A 36 11.03 -13.57 8.89
C ALA A 36 11.70 -13.55 7.52
N LEU A 37 12.27 -12.39 7.15
CA LEU A 37 13.11 -12.24 5.97
C LEU A 37 14.57 -12.52 6.36
N HIS A 38 15.36 -13.07 5.42
CA HIS A 38 16.71 -13.55 5.71
C HIS A 38 17.80 -12.83 4.92
N SER A 39 17.43 -11.95 3.99
CA SER A 39 18.36 -11.15 3.21
C SER A 39 17.70 -9.90 2.61
N VAL A 40 18.54 -8.96 2.18
CA VAL A 40 18.09 -7.77 1.43
C VAL A 40 17.40 -8.16 0.13
N ASP A 41 17.90 -9.17 -0.57
CA ASP A 41 17.32 -9.61 -1.84
C ASP A 41 15.93 -10.21 -1.62
N GLU A 42 15.76 -11.06 -0.60
CA GLU A 42 14.46 -11.62 -0.23
C GLU A 42 13.47 -10.52 0.17
N ALA A 43 13.92 -9.51 0.90
CA ALA A 43 13.09 -8.36 1.24
C ALA A 43 12.63 -7.59 -0.01
N LYS A 44 13.53 -7.34 -0.97
CA LYS A 44 13.19 -6.67 -2.22
C LYS A 44 12.20 -7.47 -3.07
N GLU A 45 12.36 -8.78 -3.17
CA GLU A 45 11.41 -9.66 -3.86
C GLU A 45 10.02 -9.60 -3.20
N TRP A 46 9.98 -9.60 -1.88
CA TRP A 46 8.73 -9.46 -1.12
C TRP A 46 8.08 -8.10 -1.34
N TYR A 47 8.86 -6.99 -1.33
CA TYR A 47 8.32 -5.66 -1.61
C TYR A 47 7.75 -5.55 -3.03
N GLU A 48 8.41 -6.16 -4.01
CA GLU A 48 7.90 -6.21 -5.38
C GLU A 48 6.57 -6.94 -5.46
N MET A 49 6.43 -8.07 -4.77
CA MET A 49 5.17 -8.83 -4.70
C MET A 49 4.06 -8.01 -4.04
N VAL A 50 4.34 -7.32 -2.93
CA VAL A 50 3.40 -6.43 -2.22
C VAL A 50 2.94 -5.31 -3.15
N LEU A 51 3.86 -4.61 -3.80
CA LEU A 51 3.54 -3.49 -4.70
C LEU A 51 2.78 -3.96 -5.95
N LYS A 52 3.13 -5.11 -6.51
CA LYS A 52 2.43 -5.68 -7.67
C LYS A 52 0.98 -6.04 -7.34
N ASN A 53 0.74 -6.65 -6.19
CA ASN A 53 -0.62 -6.95 -5.74
C ASN A 53 -1.42 -5.68 -5.44
N ALA A 54 -0.82 -4.69 -4.77
CA ALA A 54 -1.45 -3.39 -4.54
C ALA A 54 -1.78 -2.67 -5.84
N GLY A 55 -0.86 -2.70 -6.82
CA GLY A 55 -1.07 -2.10 -8.14
C GLY A 55 -2.22 -2.73 -8.91
N ASP A 56 -2.45 -4.03 -8.76
CA ASP A 56 -3.61 -4.72 -9.34
C ASP A 56 -4.92 -4.28 -8.69
N ILE A 57 -4.96 -4.22 -7.35
CA ILE A 57 -6.13 -3.71 -6.61
C ILE A 57 -6.43 -2.27 -7.01
N CYS A 58 -5.42 -1.41 -7.06
CA CYS A 58 -5.58 -0.01 -7.46
C CYS A 58 -6.16 0.12 -8.88
N ALA A 59 -5.60 -0.61 -9.84
CA ALA A 59 -5.99 -0.51 -11.24
C ALA A 59 -7.37 -1.13 -11.52
N ASN A 60 -7.68 -2.30 -10.95
CA ASN A 60 -8.83 -3.10 -11.34
C ASN A 60 -9.99 -3.06 -10.35
N PHE A 61 -9.76 -2.57 -9.13
CA PHE A 61 -10.83 -2.43 -8.13
C PHE A 61 -11.08 -0.96 -7.76
N ILE A 62 -10.05 -0.17 -7.40
CA ILE A 62 -10.23 1.19 -6.88
C ILE A 62 -10.51 2.19 -8.01
N ALA A 63 -9.62 2.27 -9.01
CA ALA A 63 -9.73 3.26 -10.08
C ALA A 63 -11.07 3.25 -10.84
N PRO A 64 -11.69 2.09 -11.15
CA PRO A 64 -13.00 2.08 -11.81
C PRO A 64 -14.15 2.68 -10.99
N ARG A 65 -13.94 2.91 -9.68
CA ARG A 65 -14.95 3.48 -8.78
C ARG A 65 -14.72 4.96 -8.48
N ALA A 66 -13.58 5.51 -8.87
CA ALA A 66 -13.19 6.88 -8.51
C ALA A 66 -14.19 7.94 -9.00
N GLU A 67 -14.74 7.78 -10.20
CA GLU A 67 -15.77 8.68 -10.75
C GLU A 67 -17.02 8.70 -9.86
N ALA A 68 -17.54 7.55 -9.46
CA ALA A 68 -18.72 7.45 -8.59
C ALA A 68 -18.44 8.06 -7.19
N VAL A 69 -17.22 7.88 -6.66
CA VAL A 69 -16.80 8.50 -5.40
C VAL A 69 -16.80 10.03 -5.51
N ASP A 70 -16.25 10.57 -6.61
CA ASP A 70 -16.15 12.02 -6.84
C ASP A 70 -17.54 12.65 -7.03
N GLU A 71 -18.40 12.04 -7.83
CA GLU A 71 -19.77 12.53 -8.08
C GLU A 71 -20.63 12.54 -6.82
N GLN A 72 -20.56 11.50 -6.00
CA GLN A 72 -21.35 11.38 -4.78
C GLN A 72 -20.77 12.20 -3.64
N GLY A 73 -19.47 12.17 -3.45
CA GLY A 73 -18.76 12.82 -2.35
C GLY A 73 -19.19 12.37 -0.95
N PRO A 74 -18.58 12.91 0.10
CA PRO A 74 -19.02 12.73 1.47
C PRO A 74 -20.24 13.59 1.78
N THR A 75 -21.14 13.11 2.62
CA THR A 75 -22.28 13.87 3.12
C THR A 75 -22.12 14.13 4.63
N TYR A 76 -22.57 15.30 5.08
CA TYR A 76 -22.57 15.68 6.48
C TYR A 76 -23.99 15.91 6.97
N ARG A 77 -24.41 15.18 8.02
CA ARG A 77 -25.71 15.37 8.66
C ARG A 77 -25.58 15.09 10.16
N ASP A 78 -26.15 15.98 10.97
CA ASP A 78 -26.29 15.82 12.43
C ASP A 78 -24.94 15.51 13.14
N GLY A 79 -23.87 16.17 12.73
CA GLY A 79 -22.53 15.97 13.30
C GLY A 79 -21.77 14.76 12.76
N LEU A 80 -22.34 14.01 11.81
CA LEU A 80 -21.74 12.81 11.24
C LEU A 80 -21.38 12.99 9.76
N VAL A 81 -20.21 12.48 9.38
CA VAL A 81 -19.78 12.36 7.98
C VAL A 81 -20.09 10.95 7.50
N THR A 82 -20.73 10.85 6.37
CA THR A 82 -20.96 9.58 5.68
C THR A 82 -20.24 9.60 4.35
N TRP A 83 -19.34 8.64 4.17
CA TRP A 83 -18.59 8.44 2.93
C TRP A 83 -19.45 7.77 1.86
N ALA A 84 -19.07 7.95 0.59
CA ALA A 84 -19.63 7.17 -0.50
C ALA A 84 -19.48 5.66 -0.22
N PRO A 85 -20.44 4.80 -0.62
CA PRO A 85 -20.34 3.35 -0.45
C PRO A 85 -19.04 2.79 -1.03
N GLU A 86 -18.64 3.26 -2.22
CA GLU A 86 -17.43 2.86 -2.93
C GLU A 86 -16.16 3.17 -2.13
N THR A 87 -16.12 4.31 -1.40
CA THR A 87 -15.01 4.64 -0.50
C THR A 87 -14.86 3.59 0.59
N ARG A 88 -15.97 3.12 1.18
CA ARG A 88 -15.95 2.08 2.22
C ARG A 88 -15.47 0.74 1.66
N GLU A 89 -15.92 0.38 0.46
CA GLU A 89 -15.49 -0.85 -0.21
C GLU A 89 -14.00 -0.80 -0.56
N ASN A 90 -13.51 0.34 -1.05
CA ASN A 90 -12.11 0.56 -1.36
C ASN A 90 -11.23 0.46 -0.09
N MET A 91 -11.65 1.09 1.02
CA MET A 91 -10.97 0.94 2.31
C MET A 91 -10.97 -0.49 2.82
N LYS A 92 -12.10 -1.19 2.65
CA LYS A 92 -12.23 -2.59 3.07
C LYS A 92 -11.27 -3.50 2.30
N VAL A 93 -11.17 -3.38 0.99
CA VAL A 93 -10.26 -4.23 0.20
C VAL A 93 -8.80 -4.00 0.57
N LEU A 94 -8.39 -2.76 0.81
CA LEU A 94 -7.03 -2.45 1.27
C LEU A 94 -6.77 -3.00 2.68
N SER A 95 -7.76 -2.92 3.56
CA SER A 95 -7.67 -3.48 4.92
C SER A 95 -7.59 -5.00 4.90
N ASP A 96 -8.45 -5.67 4.13
CA ASP A 96 -8.48 -7.14 4.01
C ASP A 96 -7.18 -7.68 3.38
N ALA A 97 -6.54 -6.89 2.52
CA ALA A 97 -5.23 -7.20 1.93
C ALA A 97 -4.04 -6.86 2.85
N GLY A 98 -4.28 -6.29 4.05
CA GLY A 98 -3.24 -6.00 5.04
C GLY A 98 -2.48 -4.68 4.83
N TYR A 99 -2.92 -3.82 3.91
CA TYR A 99 -2.17 -2.60 3.56
C TYR A 99 -2.32 -1.44 4.56
N MET A 100 -3.27 -1.49 5.49
CA MET A 100 -3.52 -0.40 6.46
C MET A 100 -2.37 -0.19 7.45
N GLY A 101 -1.47 -1.12 7.56
CA GLY A 101 -0.30 -1.06 8.44
C GLY A 101 1.02 -1.10 7.67
N GLY A 102 1.15 -0.42 6.54
CA GLY A 102 2.31 -0.50 5.65
C GLY A 102 3.65 -0.40 6.37
N THR A 103 3.85 0.64 7.16
CA THR A 103 5.11 0.89 7.90
C THR A 103 5.12 0.35 9.33
N LEU A 104 4.00 -0.20 9.83
CA LEU A 104 3.98 -0.77 11.17
C LEU A 104 4.79 -2.06 11.24
N PRO A 105 5.50 -2.31 12.36
CA PRO A 105 6.22 -3.57 12.55
C PRO A 105 5.30 -4.79 12.48
N ARG A 106 5.82 -5.92 11.94
CA ARG A 106 5.07 -7.19 11.81
C ARG A 106 4.49 -7.69 13.12
N LYS A 107 5.18 -7.51 14.24
CA LYS A 107 4.69 -7.88 15.58
C LYS A 107 3.37 -7.20 15.99
N TYR A 108 3.00 -6.13 15.32
CA TYR A 108 1.71 -5.42 15.50
C TYR A 108 0.74 -5.65 14.33
N GLY A 109 1.04 -6.61 13.44
CA GLY A 109 0.21 -6.92 12.28
C GLY A 109 0.47 -6.05 11.05
N GLY A 110 1.56 -5.26 11.05
CA GLY A 110 1.95 -4.43 9.91
C GLY A 110 2.84 -5.17 8.91
N LEU A 111 3.16 -4.49 7.82
CA LEU A 111 4.00 -5.01 6.74
C LEU A 111 5.49 -4.69 6.93
N ASN A 112 5.85 -3.85 7.87
CA ASN A 112 7.24 -3.41 8.13
C ASN A 112 7.95 -2.85 6.89
N LEU A 113 7.20 -2.17 6.00
CA LEU A 113 7.76 -1.61 4.78
C LEU A 113 8.65 -0.40 5.09
N PRO A 114 9.80 -0.25 4.42
CA PRO A 114 10.51 1.02 4.39
C PRO A 114 9.59 2.14 3.91
N VAL A 115 9.74 3.34 4.44
CA VAL A 115 8.94 4.51 4.03
C VAL A 115 8.98 4.71 2.51
N THR A 116 10.13 4.49 1.88
CA THR A 116 10.29 4.56 0.41
C THR A 116 9.34 3.62 -0.32
N VAL A 117 9.24 2.36 0.12
CA VAL A 117 8.34 1.36 -0.49
C VAL A 117 6.88 1.71 -0.19
N ASN A 118 6.58 2.13 1.03
CA ASN A 118 5.25 2.59 1.40
C ASN A 118 4.81 3.82 0.57
N THR A 119 5.73 4.71 0.23
CA THR A 119 5.44 5.88 -0.63
C THR A 119 4.99 5.45 -2.03
N LEU A 120 5.61 4.42 -2.61
CA LEU A 120 5.18 3.86 -3.90
C LEU A 120 3.76 3.25 -3.81
N LEU A 121 3.45 2.62 -2.67
CA LEU A 121 2.10 2.10 -2.40
C LEU A 121 1.08 3.24 -2.32
N VAL A 122 1.35 4.27 -1.52
CA VAL A 122 0.48 5.44 -1.36
C VAL A 122 0.30 6.19 -2.69
N GLU A 123 1.34 6.30 -3.50
CA GLU A 123 1.28 6.88 -4.84
C GLU A 123 0.30 6.13 -5.76
N MET A 124 0.33 4.79 -5.76
CA MET A 124 -0.62 3.99 -6.55
C MET A 124 -2.06 4.17 -6.07
N VAL A 125 -2.29 4.23 -4.76
CA VAL A 125 -3.62 4.51 -4.21
C VAL A 125 -4.08 5.93 -4.61
N SER A 126 -3.19 6.92 -4.53
CA SER A 126 -3.47 8.30 -4.95
C SER A 126 -3.79 8.42 -6.44
N GLN A 127 -3.09 7.66 -7.28
CA GLN A 127 -3.39 7.59 -8.71
C GLN A 127 -4.75 6.95 -8.99
N ALA A 128 -5.14 5.97 -8.20
CA ALA A 128 -6.43 5.28 -8.34
C ALA A 128 -7.60 6.16 -7.86
N ASP A 129 -7.46 6.78 -6.70
CA ASP A 129 -8.44 7.68 -6.07
C ASP A 129 -7.72 8.59 -5.07
N ALA A 130 -7.53 9.85 -5.46
CA ALA A 130 -6.82 10.83 -4.63
C ALA A 130 -7.54 11.14 -3.30
N SER A 131 -8.86 11.02 -3.27
CA SER A 131 -9.65 11.22 -2.03
C SER A 131 -9.43 10.06 -1.04
N LEU A 132 -9.36 8.84 -1.55
CA LEU A 132 -9.08 7.65 -0.76
C LEU A 132 -7.69 7.69 -0.11
N MET A 133 -6.69 8.22 -0.82
CA MET A 133 -5.33 8.33 -0.30
C MET A 133 -5.28 9.12 1.03
N ASN A 134 -6.07 10.18 1.17
CA ASN A 134 -6.14 10.96 2.42
C ASN A 134 -6.69 10.18 3.62
N LEU A 135 -7.41 9.08 3.37
CA LEU A 135 -7.94 8.20 4.42
C LEU A 135 -7.01 7.01 4.68
N PHE A 136 -6.21 6.66 3.68
CA PHE A 136 -5.34 5.49 3.69
C PHE A 136 -3.93 5.80 4.21
N GLY A 137 -3.35 6.96 3.83
CA GLY A 137 -1.95 7.35 4.08
C GLY A 137 -1.64 7.99 5.42
#